data_b8f4dd0994655d65dc51ae29b7de17b5
#
_entry.id   b8f4dd0994655d65dc51ae29b7de17b5
#
_cell.length_a   1.000
_cell.length_b   1.000
_cell.length_c   1.000
_cell.angle_alpha   90.00
_cell.angle_beta   90.00
_cell.angle_gamma   90.00
#
_symmetry.space_group_name_H-M   'P 1'
#
loop_
_entity.id
_entity.type
_entity.pdbx_description
1 polymer ?
#
loop_
_entity_poly.entity_id
_entity_poly.type
_entity_poly.pdbx_seq_one_letter_code
_entity_poly.pdbx_strand_id
1 'polypeptide(L)'
;TALRLLLGDEAAAQWLADMVANGAVSFGSSNTNLNVAVASGEVVFGITNHYYMHNLKKETPDLNLVQTVFAPGDAGALVNVAGAGVLVTSTQPGLAQRLVLFLLGGEAQSYFTEVTSEYPLVAGIETNPNLIPLDTLVQPNLDLSNLDDLQTTLEMIEASGALD
;
A
#
# COMPACT_ATOMS: atom_id res chain seq x y z
N THR A 1 -0.92 10.73 5.62
CA THR A 1 -0.76 10.89 7.10
C THR A 1 0.62 10.45 7.57
N ALA A 2 1.11 9.23 7.21
CA ALA A 2 2.40 8.73 7.71
C ALA A 2 3.57 9.70 7.48
N LEU A 3 3.67 10.28 6.29
CA LEU A 3 4.72 11.25 5.96
C LEU A 3 4.66 12.50 6.88
N ARG A 4 3.45 12.97 7.18
CA ARG A 4 3.22 14.09 8.11
C ARG A 4 3.70 13.76 9.54
N LEU A 5 3.39 12.55 10.02
CA LEU A 5 3.81 12.12 11.35
C LEU A 5 5.33 11.92 11.47
N LEU A 6 5.99 11.51 10.39
CA LEU A 6 7.43 11.26 10.36
C LEU A 6 8.25 12.53 10.16
N LEU A 7 7.79 13.44 9.32
CA LEU A 7 8.55 14.62 8.88
C LEU A 7 7.99 15.96 9.42
N GLY A 8 6.76 15.95 9.91
CA GLY A 8 5.98 17.15 10.21
C GLY A 8 5.19 17.68 9.00
N ASP A 9 4.16 18.46 9.28
CA ASP A 9 3.20 18.93 8.27
C ASP A 9 3.86 19.83 7.21
N GLU A 10 4.76 20.72 7.60
CA GLU A 10 5.46 21.61 6.67
C GLU A 10 6.33 20.84 5.67
N ALA A 11 7.11 19.89 6.15
CA ALA A 11 7.98 19.09 5.29
C ALA A 11 7.17 18.12 4.39
N ALA A 12 6.06 17.59 4.87
CA ALA A 12 5.16 16.75 4.07
C ALA A 12 4.47 17.55 2.96
N ALA A 13 4.02 18.79 3.27
CA ALA A 13 3.44 19.69 2.27
C ALA A 13 4.48 20.11 1.21
N GLN A 14 5.71 20.41 1.63
CA GLN A 14 6.80 20.73 0.71
C GLN A 14 7.13 19.54 -0.20
N TRP A 15 7.19 18.33 0.36
CA TRP A 15 7.41 17.12 -0.44
C TRP A 15 6.36 16.92 -1.53
N LEU A 16 5.08 17.14 -1.20
CA LEU A 16 4.00 17.07 -2.20
C LEU A 16 4.16 18.14 -3.28
N ALA A 17 4.46 19.37 -2.89
CA ALA A 17 4.69 20.46 -3.84
C ALA A 17 5.89 20.18 -4.76
N ASP A 18 6.98 19.63 -4.22
CA ASP A 18 8.16 19.24 -4.98
C ASP A 18 7.87 18.10 -5.96
N MET A 19 7.03 17.12 -5.56
CA MET A 19 6.59 16.06 -6.47
C MET A 19 5.82 16.63 -7.67
N VAL A 20 4.88 17.54 -7.43
CA VAL A 20 4.13 18.21 -8.49
C VAL A 20 5.07 19.04 -9.38
N ALA A 21 5.96 19.84 -8.78
CA ALA A 21 6.94 20.66 -9.50
C ALA A 21 7.91 19.82 -10.36
N ASN A 22 8.23 18.60 -9.93
CA ASN A 22 9.05 17.63 -10.66
C ASN A 22 8.26 16.85 -11.72
N GLY A 23 6.99 17.16 -11.94
CA GLY A 23 6.18 16.56 -12.99
C GLY A 23 5.64 15.17 -12.63
N ALA A 24 5.45 14.87 -11.34
CA ALA A 24 4.74 13.66 -10.94
C ALA A 24 3.31 13.68 -11.50
N VAL A 25 2.88 12.54 -12.04
CA VAL A 25 1.56 12.36 -12.65
C VAL A 25 0.71 11.42 -11.82
N SER A 26 -0.53 11.80 -11.56
CA SER A 26 -1.51 10.94 -10.90
C SER A 26 -2.18 10.02 -11.92
N PHE A 27 -2.21 8.72 -11.65
CA PHE A 27 -2.98 7.72 -12.41
C PHE A 27 -4.36 7.48 -11.77
N GLY A 28 -4.81 8.41 -10.94
CA GLY A 28 -6.08 8.34 -10.21
C GLY A 28 -6.15 7.12 -9.29
N SER A 29 -7.25 6.38 -9.35
CA SER A 29 -7.47 5.17 -8.51
C SER A 29 -6.87 3.88 -9.11
N SER A 30 -6.14 3.94 -10.24
CA SER A 30 -5.68 2.75 -10.95
C SER A 30 -4.19 2.48 -10.79
N ASN A 31 -3.82 1.77 -9.72
CA ASN A 31 -2.45 1.28 -9.56
C ASN A 31 -2.02 0.33 -10.70
N THR A 32 -2.96 -0.39 -11.31
CA THR A 32 -2.68 -1.24 -12.48
C THR A 32 -2.22 -0.40 -13.67
N ASN A 33 -2.90 0.71 -13.98
CA ASN A 33 -2.50 1.59 -15.07
C ASN A 33 -1.13 2.22 -14.84
N LEU A 34 -0.83 2.62 -13.59
CA LEU A 34 0.50 3.08 -13.21
C LEU A 34 1.58 2.03 -13.50
N ASN A 35 1.37 0.78 -13.09
CA ASN A 35 2.32 -0.29 -13.35
C ASN A 35 2.51 -0.57 -14.85
N VAL A 36 1.44 -0.48 -15.65
CA VAL A 36 1.50 -0.62 -17.11
C VAL A 36 2.30 0.53 -17.73
N ALA A 37 2.12 1.76 -17.27
CA ALA A 37 2.85 2.94 -17.73
C ALA A 37 4.37 2.82 -17.43
N VAL A 38 4.75 2.31 -16.25
CA VAL A 38 6.15 2.00 -15.93
C VAL A 38 6.68 0.90 -16.85
N ALA A 39 5.94 -0.17 -17.05
CA ALA A 39 6.37 -1.31 -17.87
C ALA A 39 6.56 -0.92 -19.35
N SER A 40 5.76 0.00 -19.87
CA SER A 40 5.86 0.54 -21.23
C SER A 40 6.95 1.60 -21.41
N GLY A 41 7.52 2.12 -20.32
CA GLY A 41 8.49 3.21 -20.33
C GLY A 41 7.87 4.61 -20.49
N GLU A 42 6.55 4.74 -20.33
CA GLU A 42 5.86 6.03 -20.31
C GLU A 42 6.29 6.88 -19.11
N VAL A 43 6.47 6.23 -17.95
CA VAL A 43 7.07 6.82 -16.76
C VAL A 43 8.24 5.94 -16.26
N VAL A 44 9.22 6.55 -15.61
CA VAL A 44 10.45 5.87 -15.19
C VAL A 44 10.23 5.00 -13.96
N PHE A 45 9.41 5.47 -13.01
CA PHE A 45 9.03 4.72 -11.80
C PHE A 45 7.65 5.17 -11.31
N GLY A 46 7.04 4.36 -10.45
CA GLY A 46 5.77 4.65 -9.81
C GLY A 46 5.73 4.20 -8.37
N ILE A 47 4.99 4.93 -7.52
CA ILE A 47 4.73 4.57 -6.12
C ILE A 47 3.37 3.88 -6.07
N THR A 48 3.36 2.60 -5.70
CA THR A 48 2.16 1.76 -5.71
C THR A 48 2.29 0.63 -4.68
N ASN A 49 1.20 -0.07 -4.44
CA ASN A 49 1.26 -1.30 -3.65
C ASN A 49 1.89 -2.45 -4.46
N HIS A 50 2.75 -3.23 -3.81
CA HIS A 50 3.54 -4.30 -4.43
C HIS A 50 2.71 -5.36 -5.14
N TYR A 51 1.56 -5.73 -4.60
CA TYR A 51 0.72 -6.82 -5.12
C TYR A 51 0.18 -6.55 -6.54
N TYR A 52 0.02 -5.30 -6.96
CA TYR A 52 -0.40 -4.99 -8.34
C TYR A 52 0.62 -5.44 -9.36
N MET A 53 1.91 -5.24 -9.11
CA MET A 53 2.97 -5.73 -9.98
C MET A 53 2.97 -7.26 -10.04
N HIS A 54 2.90 -7.93 -8.89
CA HIS A 54 2.91 -9.39 -8.84
C HIS A 54 1.72 -10.00 -9.57
N ASN A 55 0.52 -9.40 -9.43
CA ASN A 55 -0.68 -9.86 -10.12
C ASN A 55 -0.58 -9.65 -11.63
N LEU A 56 -0.07 -8.52 -12.11
CA LEU A 56 0.20 -8.31 -13.54
C LEU A 56 1.20 -9.33 -14.10
N LYS A 57 2.25 -9.66 -13.36
CA LYS A 57 3.24 -10.65 -13.78
C LYS A 57 2.72 -12.09 -13.81
N LYS A 58 1.67 -12.43 -13.09
CA LYS A 58 0.98 -13.71 -13.24
C LYS A 58 0.31 -13.84 -14.63
N GLU A 59 -0.23 -12.74 -15.14
CA GLU A 59 -0.87 -12.69 -16.46
C GLU A 59 0.16 -12.49 -17.60
N THR A 60 1.22 -11.74 -17.32
CA THR A 60 2.28 -11.39 -18.27
C THR A 60 3.65 -11.56 -17.61
N PRO A 61 4.20 -12.80 -17.59
CA PRO A 61 5.43 -13.11 -16.86
C PRO A 61 6.65 -12.28 -17.28
N ASP A 62 6.75 -11.94 -18.55
CA ASP A 62 7.87 -11.17 -19.12
C ASP A 62 7.70 -9.66 -19.05
N LEU A 63 6.70 -9.17 -18.27
CA LEU A 63 6.47 -7.76 -18.10
C LEU A 63 7.72 -7.05 -17.57
N ASN A 64 8.17 -6.00 -18.28
CA ASN A 64 9.35 -5.22 -17.91
C ASN A 64 9.07 -4.31 -16.72
N LEU A 65 8.97 -4.91 -15.56
CA LEU A 65 8.63 -4.23 -14.30
C LEU A 65 9.39 -4.88 -13.14
N VAL A 66 10.04 -4.07 -12.32
CA VAL A 66 10.81 -4.53 -11.15
C VAL A 66 10.33 -3.79 -9.91
N GLN A 67 10.13 -4.51 -8.83
CA GLN A 67 9.92 -3.91 -7.52
C GLN A 67 11.27 -3.48 -6.94
N THR A 68 11.33 -2.24 -6.45
CA THR A 68 12.38 -1.78 -5.55
C THR A 68 11.78 -1.46 -4.18
N VAL A 69 12.61 -1.47 -3.16
CA VAL A 69 12.24 -1.08 -1.78
C VAL A 69 13.00 0.16 -1.38
N PHE A 70 12.40 0.95 -0.52
CA PHE A 70 13.05 2.11 0.06
C PHE A 70 14.17 1.70 1.03
N ALA A 71 15.08 2.62 1.31
CA ALA A 71 16.14 2.39 2.27
C ALA A 71 15.57 2.03 3.67
N PRO A 72 16.29 1.24 4.48
CA PRO A 72 15.87 0.89 5.83
C PRO A 72 15.53 2.14 6.68
N GLY A 73 14.34 2.17 7.24
CA GLY A 73 13.84 3.29 8.05
C GLY A 73 13.40 4.53 7.29
N ASP A 74 13.46 4.53 5.96
CA ASP A 74 12.93 5.60 5.12
C ASP A 74 11.41 5.74 5.29
N ALA A 75 10.88 6.96 5.17
CA ALA A 75 9.44 7.23 5.27
C ALA A 75 8.61 6.47 4.21
N GLY A 76 9.20 6.17 3.07
CA GLY A 76 8.59 5.35 2.02
C GLY A 76 8.61 3.84 2.29
N ALA A 77 9.38 3.37 3.27
CA ALA A 77 9.45 1.95 3.66
C ALA A 77 8.29 1.52 4.57
N LEU A 78 7.19 2.25 4.56
CA LEU A 78 6.00 1.94 5.35
C LEU A 78 5.37 0.62 4.89
N VAL A 79 5.19 -0.31 5.81
CA VAL A 79 4.37 -1.51 5.62
C VAL A 79 3.02 -1.27 6.26
N ASN A 80 2.00 -1.13 5.43
CA ASN A 80 0.63 -0.94 5.89
C ASN A 80 -0.09 -2.29 6.04
N VAL A 81 -1.15 -2.33 6.84
CA VAL A 81 -1.92 -3.53 7.11
C VAL A 81 -3.37 -3.36 6.63
N ALA A 82 -3.90 -4.38 5.97
CA ALA A 82 -5.32 -4.43 5.64
C ALA A 82 -6.14 -4.69 6.91
N GLY A 83 -7.30 -4.05 7.02
CA GLY A 83 -8.18 -4.18 8.16
C GLY A 83 -9.63 -4.47 7.75
N ALA A 84 -10.37 -5.12 8.63
CA ALA A 84 -11.81 -5.32 8.48
C ALA A 84 -12.53 -4.95 9.79
N GLY A 85 -13.66 -4.26 9.67
CA GLY A 85 -14.47 -3.85 10.81
C GLY A 85 -15.94 -4.19 10.62
N VAL A 86 -16.63 -4.41 11.74
CA VAL A 86 -18.08 -4.58 11.74
C VAL A 86 -18.74 -3.23 11.98
N LEU A 87 -19.59 -2.82 11.04
CA LEU A 87 -20.30 -1.54 11.16
C LEU A 87 -21.27 -1.59 12.36
N VAL A 88 -21.33 -0.49 13.11
CA VAL A 88 -22.28 -0.33 14.24
C VAL A 88 -23.74 -0.45 13.80
N THR A 89 -24.02 -0.11 12.55
CA THR A 89 -25.35 -0.20 11.92
C THR A 89 -25.67 -1.58 11.36
N SER A 90 -24.76 -2.56 11.49
CA SER A 90 -25.00 -3.91 10.98
C SER A 90 -26.21 -4.55 11.64
N THR A 91 -27.12 -5.10 10.83
CA THR A 91 -28.26 -5.90 11.30
C THR A 91 -27.89 -7.35 11.61
N GLN A 92 -26.66 -7.77 11.25
CA GLN A 92 -26.14 -9.13 11.44
C GLN A 92 -24.71 -9.13 12.01
N PRO A 93 -24.47 -8.50 13.18
CA PRO A 93 -23.12 -8.34 13.70
C PRO A 93 -22.42 -9.69 14.00
N GLY A 94 -23.16 -10.68 14.44
CA GLY A 94 -22.61 -12.02 14.70
C GLY A 94 -22.13 -12.73 13.44
N LEU A 95 -22.82 -12.57 12.31
CA LEU A 95 -22.38 -13.11 11.01
C LEU A 95 -21.17 -12.34 10.49
N ALA A 96 -21.17 -11.02 10.63
CA ALA A 96 -20.04 -10.17 10.24
C ALA A 96 -18.76 -10.52 11.04
N GLN A 97 -18.87 -10.75 12.35
CA GLN A 97 -17.75 -11.23 13.19
C GLN A 97 -17.23 -12.59 12.72
N ARG A 98 -18.12 -13.51 12.35
CA ARG A 98 -17.71 -14.83 11.81
C ARG A 98 -16.96 -14.68 10.49
N LEU A 99 -17.34 -13.74 9.62
CA LEU A 99 -16.59 -13.43 8.40
C LEU A 99 -15.18 -12.89 8.73
N VAL A 100 -15.05 -11.96 9.68
CA VAL A 100 -13.74 -11.46 10.12
C VAL A 100 -12.86 -12.60 10.64
N LEU A 101 -13.42 -13.50 11.45
CA LEU A 101 -12.70 -14.68 11.96
C LEU A 101 -12.30 -15.64 10.82
N PHE A 102 -13.14 -15.82 9.81
CA PHE A 102 -12.81 -16.61 8.63
C PHE A 102 -11.64 -16.00 7.85
N LEU A 103 -11.64 -14.65 7.65
CA LEU A 103 -10.54 -13.94 6.97
C LEU A 103 -9.20 -14.06 7.70
N LEU A 104 -9.21 -14.28 9.02
CA LEU A 104 -8.01 -14.57 9.82
C LEU A 104 -7.67 -16.07 9.88
N GLY A 105 -8.48 -16.92 9.28
CA GLY A 105 -8.25 -18.37 9.22
C GLY A 105 -7.19 -18.74 8.18
N GLY A 106 -6.56 -19.91 8.35
CA GLY A 106 -5.48 -20.39 7.50
C GLY A 106 -5.85 -20.44 6.02
N GLU A 107 -7.05 -20.86 5.65
CA GLU A 107 -7.52 -20.94 4.28
C GLU A 107 -7.53 -19.56 3.59
N ALA A 108 -8.12 -18.54 4.23
CA ALA A 108 -8.17 -17.19 3.70
C ALA A 108 -6.77 -16.56 3.64
N GLN A 109 -5.95 -16.78 4.65
CA GLN A 109 -4.58 -16.23 4.69
C GLN A 109 -3.66 -16.87 3.64
N SER A 110 -3.79 -18.18 3.38
CA SER A 110 -3.10 -18.83 2.25
C SER A 110 -3.57 -18.27 0.91
N TYR A 111 -4.86 -18.05 0.73
CA TYR A 111 -5.40 -17.41 -0.47
C TYR A 111 -4.81 -16.00 -0.68
N PHE A 112 -4.73 -15.19 0.38
CA PHE A 112 -4.17 -13.84 0.27
C PHE A 112 -2.71 -13.83 -0.18
N THR A 113 -1.88 -14.72 0.35
CA THR A 113 -0.48 -14.75 -0.07
C THR A 113 -0.26 -15.39 -1.44
N GLU A 114 -0.96 -16.46 -1.78
CA GLU A 114 -0.78 -17.21 -3.03
C GLU A 114 -1.45 -16.49 -4.22
N VAL A 115 -2.69 -16.02 -4.02
CA VAL A 115 -3.52 -15.51 -5.12
C VAL A 115 -3.43 -14.00 -5.24
N THR A 116 -3.53 -13.25 -4.14
CA THR A 116 -3.53 -11.78 -4.19
C THR A 116 -2.16 -11.16 -3.94
N SER A 117 -1.14 -11.98 -3.62
CA SER A 117 0.26 -11.55 -3.41
C SER A 117 0.41 -10.59 -2.23
N GLU A 118 -0.36 -10.83 -1.18
CA GLU A 118 -0.29 -10.09 0.09
C GLU A 118 0.50 -10.90 1.13
N TYR A 119 1.02 -10.23 2.15
CA TYR A 119 1.68 -10.92 3.27
C TYR A 119 0.62 -11.44 4.25
N PRO A 120 0.75 -12.70 4.73
CA PRO A 120 -0.18 -13.24 5.71
C PRO A 120 -0.05 -12.51 7.05
N LEU A 121 -1.18 -12.31 7.74
CA LEU A 121 -1.24 -11.65 9.05
C LEU A 121 -1.13 -12.63 10.23
N VAL A 122 -1.26 -13.93 9.98
CA VAL A 122 -1.21 -14.96 11.02
C VAL A 122 0.03 -15.83 10.88
N ALA A 123 0.61 -16.22 12.01
CA ALA A 123 1.78 -17.08 12.05
C ALA A 123 1.48 -18.48 11.49
N GLY A 124 2.48 -19.11 10.89
CA GLY A 124 2.40 -20.48 10.38
C GLY A 124 1.86 -20.60 8.94
N ILE A 125 1.57 -19.50 8.30
CA ILE A 125 1.23 -19.46 6.85
C ILE A 125 2.50 -19.14 6.07
N GLU A 126 2.83 -19.96 5.09
CA GLU A 126 3.96 -19.71 4.19
C GLU A 126 3.67 -18.51 3.30
N THR A 127 4.61 -17.56 3.27
CA THR A 127 4.53 -16.41 2.37
C THR A 127 4.87 -16.83 0.95
N ASN A 128 4.20 -16.27 -0.04
CA ASN A 128 4.52 -16.48 -1.45
C ASN A 128 6.01 -16.19 -1.70
N PRO A 129 6.78 -17.16 -2.24
CA PRO A 129 8.23 -17.04 -2.41
C PRO A 129 8.67 -15.93 -3.39
N ASN A 130 7.75 -15.40 -4.18
CA ASN A 130 8.04 -14.28 -5.07
C ASN A 130 7.99 -12.91 -4.36
N LEU A 131 7.50 -12.85 -3.13
CA LEU A 131 7.48 -11.63 -2.33
C LEU A 131 8.84 -11.42 -1.66
N ILE A 132 9.22 -10.15 -1.49
CA ILE A 132 10.40 -9.79 -0.69
C ILE A 132 10.11 -10.19 0.76
N PRO A 133 11.01 -10.93 1.45
CA PRO A 133 10.76 -11.34 2.83
C PRO A 133 10.46 -10.15 3.74
N LEU A 134 9.36 -10.21 4.48
CA LEU A 134 8.87 -9.09 5.29
C LEU A 134 9.86 -8.68 6.39
N ASP A 135 10.61 -9.61 6.92
CA ASP A 135 11.64 -9.39 7.93
C ASP A 135 12.87 -8.62 7.40
N THR A 136 13.02 -8.52 6.09
CA THR A 136 14.06 -7.70 5.45
C THR A 136 13.63 -6.24 5.25
N LEU A 137 12.35 -5.94 5.42
CA LEU A 137 11.78 -4.60 5.27
C LEU A 137 11.86 -3.85 6.60
N VAL A 138 12.83 -2.94 6.72
CA VAL A 138 12.99 -2.12 7.92
C VAL A 138 12.10 -0.89 7.81
N GLN A 139 10.99 -0.92 8.53
CA GLN A 139 10.00 0.16 8.56
C GLN A 139 10.52 1.39 9.33
N PRO A 140 10.01 2.61 9.03
CA PRO A 140 10.19 3.76 9.88
C PRO A 140 9.55 3.53 11.26
N ASN A 141 10.06 4.23 12.28
CA ASN A 141 9.49 4.15 13.63
C ASN A 141 8.17 4.93 13.69
N LEU A 142 7.09 4.30 13.30
CA LEU A 142 5.74 4.87 13.27
C LEU A 142 4.73 3.88 13.85
N ASP A 143 3.91 4.38 14.78
CA ASP A 143 2.75 3.65 15.25
C ASP A 143 1.57 3.88 14.27
N LEU A 144 1.14 2.81 13.59
CA LEU A 144 0.05 2.85 12.61
C LEU A 144 -1.30 3.25 13.22
N SER A 145 -1.48 3.12 14.55
CA SER A 145 -2.71 3.57 15.23
C SER A 145 -2.88 5.08 15.24
N ASN A 146 -1.82 5.84 14.94
CA ASN A 146 -1.84 7.30 14.87
C ASN A 146 -2.17 7.84 13.46
N LEU A 147 -2.58 6.99 12.53
CA LEU A 147 -2.91 7.39 11.14
C LEU A 147 -4.35 7.89 10.98
N ASP A 148 -5.01 8.31 12.04
CA ASP A 148 -6.44 8.67 12.08
C ASP A 148 -6.75 10.08 11.52
N ASP A 149 -5.78 11.01 11.50
CA ASP A 149 -5.98 12.37 10.95
C ASP A 149 -5.89 12.35 9.41
N LEU A 150 -6.91 11.76 8.79
CA LEU A 150 -7.04 11.74 7.34
C LEU A 150 -7.47 13.09 6.77
N GLN A 151 -8.30 13.85 7.50
CA GLN A 151 -8.87 15.12 7.00
C GLN A 151 -7.77 16.13 6.66
N THR A 152 -6.87 16.41 7.59
CA THR A 152 -5.74 17.32 7.34
C THR A 152 -4.83 16.83 6.22
N THR A 153 -4.67 15.50 6.08
CA THR A 153 -3.89 14.93 4.99
C THR A 153 -4.54 15.19 3.63
N LEU A 154 -5.85 15.00 3.51
CA LEU A 154 -6.58 15.27 2.27
C LEU A 154 -6.52 16.74 1.88
N GLU A 155 -6.74 17.65 2.83
CA GLU A 155 -6.64 19.10 2.61
C GLU A 155 -5.23 19.50 2.12
N MET A 156 -4.18 18.88 2.66
CA MET A 156 -2.80 19.10 2.21
C MET A 156 -2.57 18.59 0.79
N ILE A 157 -3.10 17.41 0.43
CA ILE A 157 -2.98 16.84 -0.93
C ILE A 157 -3.73 17.72 -1.93
N GLU A 158 -4.96 18.13 -1.63
CA GLU A 158 -5.75 19.05 -2.46
C GLU A 158 -5.01 20.39 -2.67
N ALA A 159 -4.49 20.97 -1.60
CA ALA A 159 -3.76 22.24 -1.67
C ALA A 159 -2.47 22.16 -2.48
N SER A 160 -1.86 20.98 -2.61
CA SER A 160 -0.64 20.77 -3.39
C SER A 160 -0.87 20.68 -4.91
N GLY A 161 -2.12 20.45 -5.37
CA GLY A 161 -2.44 20.15 -6.77
C GLY A 161 -2.02 18.75 -7.24
N ALA A 162 -1.66 17.86 -6.33
CA ALA A 162 -1.18 16.50 -6.70
C ALA A 162 -2.28 15.59 -7.29
N LEU A 163 -3.53 16.01 -7.24
CA LEU A 163 -4.68 15.28 -7.80
C LEU A 163 -5.24 15.88 -9.10
N ASP A 164 -4.68 17.00 -9.57
CA ASP A 164 -5.15 17.75 -10.75
C ASP A 164 -4.70 17.11 -12.08
#